data_fb17b2a0e2e5e1598195c9babd850774
#
_entry.id   fb17b2a0e2e5e1598195c9babd850774
#
_cell.length_a   1.000
_cell.length_b   1.000
_cell.length_c   1.000
_cell.angle_alpha   90.00
_cell.angle_beta   90.00
_cell.angle_gamma   90.00
#
_symmetry.space_group_name_H-M   'P 1'
#
loop_
_entity.id
_entity.type
_entity.pdbx_description
1 polymer ?
#
loop_
_entity_poly.entity_id
_entity_poly.type
_entity_poly.pdbx_seq_one_letter_code
_entity_poly.pdbx_strand_id
1 'polypeptide(L)'
;MFGAICGDTIGSTYEFDNTKDYGFELFPKGSSYTDDSVMTLAVAKWLLTDAEHTHGVLEKCMVELAEEYPCPVGGYGGMFREWLFRPRALNGRNGSPVDGKRHPYGSWGNGSAMRASACGWFFDTLEETERVAGISASITHDHPEGIKGAQATAAAIYLARIGKKKDEIKEYISSRYGYDLERSYEFLNRTYEWDSSCQGTVPEAIIAFLESDDFEDAIRKAVSMGGDSDTLACITGGIAEAYYKGIPNHIAASVWSLLPEGLREIVLAVSENTPYGRVFSI
;
A
#
# COMPACT_ATOMS: atom_id res chain seq x y z
N MET A 1 2.76 9.15 -1.48
CA MET A 1 1.47 8.47 -1.78
C MET A 1 1.38 8.05 -3.25
N PHE A 2 1.72 8.93 -4.20
CA PHE A 2 1.72 8.57 -5.63
C PHE A 2 2.77 7.52 -5.97
N GLY A 3 3.88 7.46 -5.23
CA GLY A 3 4.87 6.40 -5.36
C GLY A 3 4.34 4.99 -5.08
N ALA A 4 3.35 4.86 -4.19
CA ALA A 4 2.65 3.59 -3.99
C ALA A 4 1.88 3.19 -5.26
N ILE A 5 1.14 4.12 -5.86
CA ILE A 5 0.41 3.91 -7.12
C ILE A 5 1.39 3.59 -8.27
N CYS A 6 2.56 4.23 -8.30
CA CYS A 6 3.59 3.93 -9.29
C CYS A 6 4.15 2.52 -9.13
N GLY A 7 4.41 2.10 -7.90
CA GLY A 7 4.87 0.74 -7.61
C GLY A 7 3.84 -0.30 -8.01
N ASP A 8 2.59 -0.12 -7.59
CA ASP A 8 1.45 -0.95 -7.95
C ASP A 8 1.33 -1.10 -9.49
N THR A 9 1.28 0.01 -10.22
CA THR A 9 1.12 0.00 -11.69
C THR A 9 2.28 -0.72 -12.39
N ILE A 10 3.52 -0.54 -11.91
CA ILE A 10 4.70 -1.21 -12.47
C ILE A 10 4.69 -2.70 -12.14
N GLY A 11 4.31 -3.07 -10.92
CA GLY A 11 4.24 -4.46 -10.47
C GLY A 11 3.09 -5.26 -11.07
N SER A 12 2.02 -4.60 -11.51
CA SER A 12 0.72 -5.20 -11.88
C SER A 12 0.79 -6.33 -12.91
N THR A 13 1.69 -6.26 -13.89
CA THR A 13 1.85 -7.30 -14.92
C THR A 13 2.73 -8.46 -14.45
N TYR A 14 3.44 -8.27 -13.36
CA TYR A 14 4.36 -9.25 -12.78
C TYR A 14 3.76 -10.00 -11.57
N GLU A 15 2.55 -9.64 -11.14
CA GLU A 15 1.86 -10.31 -10.03
C GLU A 15 1.68 -11.80 -10.30
N PHE A 16 1.15 -12.18 -11.47
CA PHE A 16 0.90 -13.58 -11.84
C PHE A 16 1.91 -14.14 -12.87
N ASP A 17 2.76 -13.28 -13.43
CA ASP A 17 3.85 -13.64 -14.35
C ASP A 17 5.17 -13.11 -13.77
N ASN A 18 5.59 -13.69 -12.64
CA ASN A 18 6.69 -13.20 -11.84
C ASN A 18 8.01 -13.14 -12.62
N THR A 19 8.80 -12.11 -12.36
CA THR A 19 10.16 -11.99 -12.85
C THR A 19 11.18 -11.96 -11.72
N LYS A 20 12.37 -12.53 -11.97
CA LYS A 20 13.57 -12.41 -11.13
C LYS A 20 14.62 -11.52 -11.79
N ASP A 21 14.33 -11.03 -13.00
CA ASP A 21 15.23 -10.15 -13.74
C ASP A 21 15.06 -8.71 -13.23
N TYR A 22 16.13 -8.15 -12.66
CA TYR A 22 16.18 -6.74 -12.25
C TYR A 22 15.99 -5.78 -13.44
N GLY A 23 16.41 -6.19 -14.66
CA GLY A 23 16.32 -5.40 -15.89
C GLY A 23 14.95 -5.43 -16.57
N PHE A 24 13.89 -5.91 -15.92
CA PHE A 24 12.56 -6.02 -16.50
C PHE A 24 12.03 -4.69 -17.08
N GLU A 25 11.11 -4.76 -18.03
CA GLU A 25 10.43 -3.61 -18.62
C GLU A 25 9.47 -2.97 -17.61
N LEU A 26 9.64 -1.66 -17.32
CA LEU A 26 8.81 -0.98 -16.30
C LEU A 26 7.32 -0.93 -16.66
N PHE A 27 7.00 -0.77 -17.94
CA PHE A 27 5.64 -0.61 -18.42
C PHE A 27 5.38 -1.52 -19.63
N PRO A 28 5.38 -2.87 -19.45
CA PRO A 28 4.99 -3.75 -20.53
C PRO A 28 3.52 -3.56 -20.89
N LYS A 29 3.11 -4.07 -22.05
CA LYS A 29 1.71 -4.00 -22.46
C LYS A 29 0.80 -4.66 -21.43
N GLY A 30 -0.16 -3.91 -20.92
CA GLY A 30 -1.11 -4.39 -19.90
C GLY A 30 -0.89 -3.79 -18.51
N SER A 31 0.23 -3.06 -18.28
CA SER A 31 0.44 -2.33 -17.04
C SER A 31 -0.72 -1.38 -16.75
N SER A 32 -1.27 -1.46 -15.56
CA SER A 32 -2.39 -0.65 -15.10
C SER A 32 -2.40 -0.64 -13.56
N TYR A 33 -3.23 0.22 -12.99
CA TYR A 33 -3.50 0.20 -11.55
C TYR A 33 -4.26 -1.07 -11.14
N THR A 34 -4.05 -1.52 -9.91
CA THR A 34 -4.76 -2.65 -9.29
C THR A 34 -5.67 -2.17 -8.14
N ASP A 35 -6.18 -3.10 -7.35
CA ASP A 35 -6.92 -2.75 -6.12
C ASP A 35 -6.04 -2.05 -5.07
N ASP A 36 -4.73 -2.20 -5.13
CA ASP A 36 -3.78 -1.48 -4.29
C ASP A 36 -3.94 0.03 -4.45
N SER A 37 -3.93 0.54 -5.70
CA SER A 37 -4.15 1.95 -5.99
C SER A 37 -5.55 2.42 -5.62
N VAL A 38 -6.59 1.63 -5.97
CA VAL A 38 -7.98 1.99 -5.66
C VAL A 38 -8.18 2.12 -4.16
N MET A 39 -7.67 1.17 -3.38
CA MET A 39 -7.83 1.18 -1.92
C MET A 39 -6.90 2.18 -1.22
N THR A 40 -5.70 2.43 -1.74
CA THR A 40 -4.85 3.55 -1.29
C THR A 40 -5.59 4.88 -1.41
N LEU A 41 -6.26 5.11 -2.53
CA LEU A 41 -7.03 6.33 -2.77
C LEU A 41 -8.35 6.37 -2.01
N ALA A 42 -8.96 5.22 -1.71
CA ALA A 42 -10.11 5.17 -0.79
C ALA A 42 -9.74 5.62 0.63
N VAL A 43 -8.59 5.17 1.14
CA VAL A 43 -8.05 5.63 2.43
C VAL A 43 -7.71 7.13 2.37
N ALA A 44 -7.08 7.59 1.29
CA ALA A 44 -6.78 9.02 1.11
C ALA A 44 -8.05 9.89 1.11
N LYS A 45 -9.09 9.49 0.37
CA LYS A 45 -10.40 10.16 0.35
C LYS A 45 -11.04 10.21 1.74
N TRP A 46 -10.97 9.11 2.49
CA TRP A 46 -11.42 9.07 3.87
C TRP A 46 -10.71 10.09 4.75
N LEU A 47 -9.38 10.13 4.72
CA LEU A 47 -8.57 11.06 5.51
C LEU A 47 -8.84 12.53 5.16
N LEU A 48 -9.17 12.84 3.90
CA LEU A 48 -9.55 14.19 3.47
C LEU A 48 -10.95 14.59 3.97
N THR A 49 -11.85 13.64 4.18
CA THR A 49 -13.29 13.93 4.39
C THR A 49 -13.77 13.68 5.81
N ASP A 50 -13.01 12.96 6.62
CA ASP A 50 -13.40 12.57 7.99
C ASP A 50 -12.29 12.82 9.01
N ALA A 51 -12.34 13.95 9.69
CA ALA A 51 -11.39 14.30 10.75
C ALA A 51 -11.51 13.42 12.02
N GLU A 52 -12.63 12.72 12.19
CA GLU A 52 -12.89 11.80 13.32
C GLU A 52 -12.30 10.40 13.04
N HIS A 53 -11.91 10.12 11.81
CA HIS A 53 -11.37 8.84 11.34
C HIS A 53 -12.26 7.63 11.68
N THR A 54 -13.54 7.74 11.35
CA THR A 54 -14.56 6.71 11.67
C THR A 54 -14.54 5.57 10.65
N HIS A 55 -14.81 4.34 11.11
CA HIS A 55 -14.99 3.19 10.21
C HIS A 55 -16.16 3.37 9.24
N GLY A 56 -17.23 4.07 9.64
CA GLY A 56 -18.41 4.26 8.78
C GLY A 56 -18.11 5.08 7.53
N VAL A 57 -17.30 6.14 7.64
CA VAL A 57 -16.89 6.94 6.48
C VAL A 57 -15.84 6.19 5.65
N LEU A 58 -14.91 5.48 6.30
CA LEU A 58 -13.93 4.64 5.59
C LEU A 58 -14.61 3.53 4.77
N GLU A 59 -15.59 2.82 5.37
CA GLU A 59 -16.40 1.82 4.66
C GLU A 59 -17.05 2.42 3.42
N LYS A 60 -17.67 3.59 3.57
CA LYS A 60 -18.31 4.29 2.46
C LYS A 60 -17.31 4.61 1.34
N CYS A 61 -16.14 5.18 1.68
CA CYS A 61 -15.11 5.50 0.68
C CYS A 61 -14.62 4.26 -0.05
N MET A 62 -14.36 3.15 0.66
CA MET A 62 -13.91 1.89 0.04
C MET A 62 -14.97 1.30 -0.89
N VAL A 63 -16.24 1.28 -0.46
CA VAL A 63 -17.33 0.72 -1.25
C VAL A 63 -17.60 1.57 -2.49
N GLU A 64 -17.69 2.90 -2.35
CA GLU A 64 -17.92 3.81 -3.47
C GLU A 64 -16.83 3.67 -4.55
N LEU A 65 -15.54 3.68 -4.16
CA LEU A 65 -14.47 3.50 -5.13
C LEU A 65 -14.46 2.10 -5.74
N ALA A 66 -14.76 1.06 -4.96
CA ALA A 66 -14.85 -0.29 -5.50
C ALA A 66 -16.03 -0.45 -6.49
N GLU A 67 -17.15 0.23 -6.26
CA GLU A 67 -18.29 0.25 -7.20
C GLU A 67 -17.96 1.03 -8.49
N GLU A 68 -17.19 2.11 -8.39
CA GLU A 68 -16.72 2.89 -9.53
C GLU A 68 -15.63 2.14 -10.33
N TYR A 69 -14.75 1.40 -9.64
CA TYR A 69 -13.66 0.61 -10.23
C TYR A 69 -13.81 -0.88 -9.85
N PRO A 70 -14.84 -1.59 -10.35
CA PRO A 70 -15.22 -2.92 -9.85
C PRO A 70 -14.28 -4.05 -10.29
N CYS A 71 -13.47 -3.83 -11.30
CA CYS A 71 -12.60 -4.82 -11.92
C CYS A 71 -11.21 -4.22 -12.26
N PRO A 72 -10.43 -3.76 -11.28
CA PRO A 72 -9.03 -3.38 -11.54
C PRO A 72 -8.23 -4.61 -11.97
N VAL A 73 -7.05 -4.42 -12.54
CA VAL A 73 -6.15 -5.55 -12.88
C VAL A 73 -5.86 -6.36 -11.61
N GLY A 74 -5.75 -7.69 -11.71
CA GLY A 74 -5.62 -8.59 -10.56
C GLY A 74 -6.92 -8.81 -9.78
N GLY A 75 -7.75 -7.78 -9.66
CA GLY A 75 -9.04 -7.79 -8.95
C GLY A 75 -8.89 -7.74 -7.43
N TYR A 76 -9.99 -7.58 -6.73
CA TYR A 76 -10.00 -7.58 -5.26
C TYR A 76 -9.82 -8.99 -4.70
N GLY A 77 -9.01 -9.16 -3.67
CA GLY A 77 -8.83 -10.43 -2.98
C GLY A 77 -10.16 -11.04 -2.51
N GLY A 78 -10.31 -12.36 -2.58
CA GLY A 78 -11.59 -13.05 -2.48
C GLY A 78 -12.46 -12.68 -1.28
N MET A 79 -11.91 -12.66 -0.05
CA MET A 79 -12.67 -12.25 1.16
C MET A 79 -13.00 -10.77 1.13
N PHE A 80 -12.09 -9.92 0.63
CA PHE A 80 -12.32 -8.49 0.54
C PHE A 80 -13.39 -8.17 -0.52
N ARG A 81 -13.39 -8.86 -1.66
CA ARG A 81 -14.45 -8.76 -2.67
C ARG A 81 -15.83 -9.13 -2.10
N GLU A 82 -15.91 -10.19 -1.28
CA GLU A 82 -17.17 -10.53 -0.60
C GLU A 82 -17.57 -9.43 0.41
N TRP A 83 -16.63 -8.87 1.14
CA TRP A 83 -16.85 -7.77 2.06
C TRP A 83 -17.37 -6.52 1.34
N LEU A 84 -16.81 -6.17 0.20
CA LEU A 84 -17.21 -5.01 -0.62
C LEU A 84 -18.61 -5.21 -1.23
N PHE A 85 -18.85 -6.32 -1.91
CA PHE A 85 -20.00 -6.48 -2.80
C PHE A 85 -21.07 -7.45 -2.26
N ARG A 86 -20.73 -8.28 -1.28
CA ARG A 86 -21.62 -9.29 -0.70
C ARG A 86 -21.49 -9.38 0.81
N PRO A 87 -21.74 -8.29 1.57
CA PRO A 87 -21.49 -8.28 3.01
C PRO A 87 -22.28 -9.37 3.77
N ARG A 88 -23.45 -9.78 3.26
CA ARG A 88 -24.25 -10.87 3.86
C ARG A 88 -23.60 -12.25 3.72
N ALA A 89 -22.72 -12.45 2.74
CA ALA A 89 -22.05 -13.74 2.55
C ALA A 89 -20.97 -13.98 3.62
N LEU A 90 -20.36 -12.93 4.14
CA LEU A 90 -19.39 -13.01 5.24
C LEU A 90 -20.06 -13.00 6.61
N ASN A 91 -21.17 -12.28 6.75
CA ASN A 91 -21.93 -12.26 7.98
C ASN A 91 -22.44 -13.68 8.29
N GLY A 92 -22.15 -14.16 9.50
CA GLY A 92 -22.46 -15.53 9.94
C GLY A 92 -21.36 -16.56 9.69
N ARG A 93 -20.32 -16.27 8.90
CA ARG A 93 -19.12 -17.11 8.86
C ARG A 93 -18.33 -16.97 10.16
N ASN A 94 -17.79 -18.08 10.65
CA ASN A 94 -16.98 -18.12 11.88
C ASN A 94 -17.67 -17.49 13.12
N GLY A 95 -19.01 -17.52 13.17
CA GLY A 95 -19.78 -16.98 14.29
C GLY A 95 -19.99 -15.46 14.27
N SER A 96 -19.73 -14.80 13.17
CA SER A 96 -19.99 -13.36 13.01
C SER A 96 -21.49 -13.04 13.06
N PRO A 97 -21.90 -11.85 13.57
CA PRO A 97 -23.30 -11.45 13.60
C PRO A 97 -23.94 -11.40 12.21
N VAL A 98 -25.18 -11.85 12.09
CA VAL A 98 -25.97 -11.74 10.85
C VAL A 98 -26.92 -10.53 10.99
N ASP A 99 -26.34 -9.32 10.97
CA ASP A 99 -27.07 -8.05 11.17
C ASP A 99 -27.18 -7.21 9.90
N GLY A 100 -26.66 -7.70 8.77
CA GLY A 100 -26.65 -7.01 7.49
C GLY A 100 -25.60 -5.91 7.36
N LYS A 101 -24.73 -5.73 8.38
CA LYS A 101 -23.60 -4.80 8.36
C LYS A 101 -22.33 -5.48 7.88
N ARG A 102 -21.35 -4.69 7.47
CA ARG A 102 -19.99 -5.18 7.22
C ARG A 102 -19.25 -5.26 8.56
N HIS A 103 -18.54 -6.37 8.75
CA HIS A 103 -17.70 -6.61 9.91
C HIS A 103 -16.30 -6.99 9.47
N PRO A 104 -15.27 -6.69 10.25
CA PRO A 104 -13.95 -7.22 10.00
C PRO A 104 -14.00 -8.76 10.05
N TYR A 105 -13.07 -9.39 9.34
CA TYR A 105 -13.07 -10.85 9.16
C TYR A 105 -11.75 -11.51 9.55
N GLY A 106 -10.96 -10.85 10.41
CA GLY A 106 -9.73 -11.40 10.99
C GLY A 106 -8.61 -11.60 9.98
N SER A 107 -8.57 -10.83 8.89
CA SER A 107 -7.51 -10.94 7.90
C SER A 107 -6.16 -10.50 8.45
N TRP A 108 -5.12 -11.23 8.08
CA TRP A 108 -3.71 -10.85 8.22
C TRP A 108 -3.02 -10.61 6.87
N GLY A 109 -3.81 -10.56 5.78
CA GLY A 109 -3.33 -10.29 4.43
C GLY A 109 -2.69 -8.92 4.29
N ASN A 110 -1.86 -8.77 3.27
CA ASN A 110 -1.13 -7.53 2.98
C ASN A 110 -2.03 -6.37 2.50
N GLY A 111 -3.30 -6.65 2.20
CA GLY A 111 -4.30 -5.66 1.79
C GLY A 111 -4.54 -4.50 2.77
N SER A 112 -4.16 -4.64 4.05
CA SER A 112 -4.14 -3.52 4.99
C SER A 112 -2.91 -2.64 4.83
N ALA A 113 -1.75 -3.23 4.52
CA ALA A 113 -0.48 -2.54 4.37
C ALA A 113 -0.39 -1.79 3.04
N MET A 114 -0.85 -2.40 1.92
CA MET A 114 -0.82 -1.79 0.59
C MET A 114 -1.52 -0.43 0.56
N ARG A 115 -2.65 -0.31 1.27
CA ARG A 115 -3.47 0.90 1.29
C ARG A 115 -3.09 1.93 2.36
N ALA A 116 -2.08 1.64 3.20
CA ALA A 116 -1.71 2.50 4.33
C ALA A 116 -0.86 3.73 3.95
N SER A 117 -0.42 3.82 2.68
CA SER A 117 0.52 4.87 2.23
C SER A 117 0.03 6.29 2.55
N ALA A 118 -1.26 6.58 2.38
CA ALA A 118 -1.82 7.90 2.68
C ALA A 118 -1.63 8.29 4.15
N CYS A 119 -1.77 7.35 5.10
CA CYS A 119 -1.60 7.62 6.53
C CYS A 119 -0.21 8.20 6.86
N GLY A 120 0.83 7.78 6.15
CA GLY A 120 2.20 8.29 6.34
C GLY A 120 2.37 9.78 5.97
N TRP A 121 1.42 10.38 5.25
CA TRP A 121 1.50 11.76 4.76
C TRP A 121 0.63 12.75 5.52
N PHE A 122 -0.43 12.32 6.20
CA PHE A 122 -1.46 13.20 6.74
C PHE A 122 -1.15 13.76 8.12
N PHE A 123 -0.33 13.12 8.94
CA PHE A 123 -0.18 13.46 10.36
C PHE A 123 1.19 14.03 10.71
N ASP A 124 1.25 14.89 11.74
CA ASP A 124 2.47 15.55 12.19
C ASP A 124 3.21 14.73 13.26
N THR A 125 2.61 13.67 13.77
CA THR A 125 3.22 12.79 14.77
C THR A 125 3.20 11.33 14.32
N LEU A 126 4.22 10.59 14.73
CA LEU A 126 4.32 9.16 14.45
C LEU A 126 3.20 8.36 15.16
N GLU A 127 2.89 8.75 16.39
CA GLU A 127 1.84 8.11 17.19
C GLU A 127 0.48 8.19 16.47
N GLU A 128 0.12 9.37 15.96
CA GLU A 128 -1.15 9.56 15.24
C GLU A 128 -1.14 8.82 13.90
N THR A 129 0.00 8.82 13.19
CA THR A 129 0.21 8.04 11.97
C THR A 129 -0.07 6.55 12.20
N GLU A 130 0.54 5.97 13.23
CA GLU A 130 0.34 4.56 13.60
C GLU A 130 -1.09 4.28 14.05
N ARG A 131 -1.67 5.17 14.86
CA ARG A 131 -3.04 5.03 15.36
C ARG A 131 -4.05 4.96 14.21
N VAL A 132 -3.96 5.91 13.27
CA VAL A 132 -4.92 6.00 12.16
C VAL A 132 -4.68 4.90 11.12
N ALA A 133 -3.43 4.52 10.87
CA ALA A 133 -3.13 3.34 10.04
C ALA A 133 -3.75 2.07 10.64
N GLY A 134 -3.70 1.88 11.96
CA GLY A 134 -4.37 0.79 12.65
C GLY A 134 -5.90 0.81 12.49
N ILE A 135 -6.53 2.00 12.53
CA ILE A 135 -7.97 2.15 12.26
C ILE A 135 -8.28 1.75 10.81
N SER A 136 -7.48 2.21 9.85
CA SER A 136 -7.68 1.86 8.42
C SER A 136 -7.57 0.36 8.15
N ALA A 137 -6.74 -0.35 8.91
CA ALA A 137 -6.59 -1.79 8.82
C ALA A 137 -7.80 -2.52 9.42
N SER A 138 -8.17 -2.15 10.66
CA SER A 138 -9.09 -2.92 11.50
C SER A 138 -10.52 -3.02 10.97
N ILE A 139 -10.89 -2.24 9.97
CA ILE A 139 -12.22 -2.35 9.32
C ILE A 139 -12.42 -3.70 8.61
N THR A 140 -11.32 -4.37 8.21
CA THR A 140 -11.30 -5.67 7.52
C THR A 140 -10.23 -6.60 8.09
N HIS A 141 -9.05 -6.07 8.39
CA HIS A 141 -7.84 -6.77 8.81
C HIS A 141 -7.59 -6.52 10.30
N ASP A 142 -8.51 -6.97 11.15
CA ASP A 142 -8.45 -6.79 12.60
C ASP A 142 -7.59 -7.85 13.32
N HIS A 143 -6.93 -8.72 12.56
CA HIS A 143 -5.88 -9.59 13.11
C HIS A 143 -4.65 -8.75 13.49
N PRO A 144 -3.93 -9.07 14.61
CA PRO A 144 -2.75 -8.32 15.03
C PRO A 144 -1.70 -8.10 13.93
N GLU A 145 -1.43 -9.11 13.09
CA GLU A 145 -0.49 -8.98 11.97
C GLU A 145 -1.01 -8.05 10.86
N GLY A 146 -2.32 -8.03 10.59
CA GLY A 146 -2.92 -7.10 9.63
C GLY A 146 -2.81 -5.64 10.08
N ILE A 147 -3.07 -5.38 11.36
CA ILE A 147 -2.92 -4.04 11.96
C ILE A 147 -1.44 -3.63 11.97
N LYS A 148 -0.56 -4.53 12.39
CA LYS A 148 0.88 -4.33 12.44
C LYS A 148 1.47 -3.96 11.08
N GLY A 149 1.06 -4.65 10.01
CA GLY A 149 1.53 -4.38 8.65
C GLY A 149 1.20 -2.96 8.17
N ALA A 150 -0.04 -2.53 8.37
CA ALA A 150 -0.47 -1.17 8.02
C ALA A 150 0.28 -0.09 8.83
N GLN A 151 0.42 -0.31 10.14
CA GLN A 151 1.16 0.60 11.03
C GLN A 151 2.63 0.70 10.64
N ALA A 152 3.30 -0.42 10.37
CA ALA A 152 4.70 -0.45 9.98
C ALA A 152 4.93 0.27 8.63
N THR A 153 4.06 0.06 7.65
CA THR A 153 4.12 0.75 6.35
C THR A 153 3.96 2.26 6.52
N ALA A 154 2.92 2.71 7.24
CA ALA A 154 2.68 4.13 7.46
C ALA A 154 3.81 4.77 8.29
N ALA A 155 4.34 4.09 9.30
CA ALA A 155 5.45 4.56 10.12
C ALA A 155 6.73 4.72 9.28
N ALA A 156 7.06 3.76 8.41
CA ALA A 156 8.22 3.84 7.53
C ALA A 156 8.12 5.06 6.59
N ILE A 157 6.93 5.31 6.01
CA ILE A 157 6.67 6.48 5.17
C ILE A 157 6.80 7.78 5.96
N TYR A 158 6.23 7.85 7.16
CA TYR A 158 6.34 9.02 8.03
C TYR A 158 7.80 9.33 8.37
N LEU A 159 8.56 8.34 8.82
CA LEU A 159 9.97 8.49 9.19
C LEU A 159 10.82 8.94 7.98
N ALA A 160 10.59 8.35 6.81
CA ALA A 160 11.23 8.75 5.56
C ALA A 160 10.89 10.21 5.20
N ARG A 161 9.62 10.60 5.30
CA ARG A 161 9.13 11.95 5.03
C ARG A 161 9.80 13.01 5.90
N ILE A 162 9.98 12.74 7.19
CA ILE A 162 10.62 13.68 8.12
C ILE A 162 12.15 13.66 8.06
N GLY A 163 12.73 12.87 7.14
CA GLY A 163 14.17 12.87 6.86
C GLY A 163 15.02 11.94 7.74
N LYS A 164 14.40 10.92 8.35
CA LYS A 164 15.15 9.86 9.03
C LYS A 164 16.00 9.09 8.04
N LYS A 165 17.20 8.67 8.46
CA LYS A 165 18.09 7.82 7.66
C LYS A 165 17.56 6.39 7.61
N LYS A 166 18.00 5.63 6.61
CA LYS A 166 17.59 4.22 6.43
C LYS A 166 17.87 3.36 7.67
N ASP A 167 19.01 3.54 8.30
CA ASP A 167 19.36 2.80 9.54
C ASP A 167 18.40 3.14 10.68
N GLU A 168 18.00 4.40 10.84
CA GLU A 168 17.03 4.82 11.87
C GLU A 168 15.64 4.24 11.59
N ILE A 169 15.23 4.19 10.31
CA ILE A 169 13.96 3.57 9.89
C ILE A 169 14.01 2.07 10.16
N LYS A 170 15.09 1.39 9.75
CA LYS A 170 15.32 -0.03 9.99
C LYS A 170 15.24 -0.37 11.48
N GLU A 171 15.98 0.37 12.30
CA GLU A 171 16.01 0.18 13.77
C GLU A 171 14.61 0.35 14.37
N TYR A 172 13.89 1.42 13.99
CA TYR A 172 12.54 1.65 14.48
C TYR A 172 11.60 0.51 14.11
N ILE A 173 11.53 0.15 12.84
CA ILE A 173 10.61 -0.89 12.35
C ILE A 173 10.93 -2.25 12.95
N SER A 174 12.22 -2.64 13.03
CA SER A 174 12.62 -3.92 13.63
C SER A 174 12.29 -3.97 15.13
N SER A 175 12.61 -2.90 15.87
CA SER A 175 12.38 -2.88 17.32
C SER A 175 10.89 -2.77 17.68
N ARG A 176 10.11 -1.98 16.94
CA ARG A 176 8.71 -1.70 17.24
C ARG A 176 7.77 -2.82 16.80
N TYR A 177 8.03 -3.42 15.62
CA TYR A 177 7.15 -4.40 14.99
C TYR A 177 7.73 -5.81 14.94
N GLY A 178 9.01 -5.99 15.28
CA GLY A 178 9.64 -7.30 15.33
C GLY A 178 9.90 -7.91 13.95
N TYR A 179 9.93 -7.10 12.90
CA TYR A 179 10.27 -7.57 11.55
C TYR A 179 11.77 -7.82 11.41
N ASP A 180 12.14 -8.96 10.81
CA ASP A 180 13.51 -9.28 10.43
C ASP A 180 13.87 -8.54 9.14
N LEU A 181 14.67 -7.47 9.27
CA LEU A 181 15.17 -6.64 8.17
C LEU A 181 16.68 -6.85 7.92
N GLU A 182 17.25 -7.98 8.39
CA GLU A 182 18.68 -8.28 8.19
C GLU A 182 18.95 -9.08 6.91
N ARG A 183 17.92 -9.61 6.28
CA ARG A 183 18.03 -10.31 5.00
C ARG A 183 18.39 -9.34 3.88
N SER A 184 19.20 -9.76 2.91
CA SER A 184 19.53 -8.93 1.75
C SER A 184 18.54 -9.10 0.61
N TYR A 185 18.44 -8.08 -0.24
CA TYR A 185 17.69 -8.17 -1.50
C TYR A 185 18.17 -9.35 -2.37
N GLU A 186 19.49 -9.58 -2.50
CA GLU A 186 19.99 -10.70 -3.27
C GLU A 186 19.53 -12.06 -2.75
N PHE A 187 19.45 -12.21 -1.42
CA PHE A 187 18.90 -13.42 -0.81
C PHE A 187 17.42 -13.58 -1.14
N LEU A 188 16.64 -12.52 -0.97
CA LEU A 188 15.19 -12.51 -1.25
C LEU A 188 14.89 -12.72 -2.73
N ASN A 189 15.61 -12.06 -3.63
CA ASN A 189 15.43 -12.26 -5.07
C ASN A 189 15.54 -13.74 -5.47
N ARG A 190 16.44 -14.50 -4.82
CA ARG A 190 16.64 -15.93 -5.10
C ARG A 190 15.66 -16.86 -4.39
N THR A 191 15.14 -16.46 -3.23
CA THR A 191 14.43 -17.39 -2.32
C THR A 191 13.00 -17.01 -2.02
N TYR A 192 12.61 -15.76 -2.28
CA TYR A 192 11.26 -15.32 -1.98
C TYR A 192 10.26 -15.96 -2.96
N GLU A 193 9.19 -16.46 -2.40
CA GLU A 193 8.06 -17.06 -3.10
C GLU A 193 6.79 -16.23 -2.80
N TRP A 194 5.67 -16.61 -3.42
CA TRP A 194 4.39 -15.94 -3.21
C TRP A 194 3.95 -15.99 -1.75
N ASP A 195 3.75 -14.80 -1.16
CA ASP A 195 3.14 -14.63 0.16
C ASP A 195 2.30 -13.35 0.16
N SER A 196 1.00 -13.47 0.40
CA SER A 196 0.05 -12.35 0.48
C SER A 196 -0.27 -11.96 1.93
N SER A 197 0.51 -12.39 2.90
CA SER A 197 0.37 -11.99 4.30
C SER A 197 1.17 -10.71 4.61
N CYS A 198 0.72 -9.92 5.60
CA CYS A 198 1.50 -8.77 6.07
C CYS A 198 2.92 -9.16 6.53
N GLN A 199 3.05 -10.27 7.25
CA GLN A 199 4.34 -10.72 7.77
C GLN A 199 5.29 -11.26 6.70
N GLY A 200 4.79 -11.66 5.55
CA GLY A 200 5.60 -12.12 4.42
C GLY A 200 5.80 -11.08 3.32
N THR A 201 5.06 -9.97 3.33
CA THR A 201 5.16 -8.91 2.30
C THR A 201 5.83 -7.64 2.85
N VAL A 202 5.43 -7.17 4.04
CA VAL A 202 5.86 -5.86 4.53
C VAL A 202 7.36 -5.79 4.81
N PRO A 203 8.00 -6.74 5.51
CA PRO A 203 9.44 -6.69 5.72
C PRO A 203 10.23 -6.77 4.41
N GLU A 204 9.81 -7.57 3.44
CA GLU A 204 10.44 -7.69 2.12
C GLU A 204 10.37 -6.37 1.34
N ALA A 205 9.22 -5.72 1.33
CA ALA A 205 9.06 -4.41 0.70
C ALA A 205 9.93 -3.33 1.36
N ILE A 206 10.06 -3.37 2.70
CA ILE A 206 10.94 -2.45 3.43
C ILE A 206 12.41 -2.75 3.11
N ILE A 207 12.84 -4.01 3.00
CA ILE A 207 14.20 -4.39 2.61
C ILE A 207 14.53 -3.88 1.20
N ALA A 208 13.61 -4.00 0.23
CA ALA A 208 13.79 -3.45 -1.11
C ALA A 208 14.09 -1.94 -1.08
N PHE A 209 13.36 -1.19 -0.24
CA PHE A 209 13.63 0.22 -0.01
C PHE A 209 14.97 0.46 0.70
N LEU A 210 15.27 -0.27 1.77
CA LEU A 210 16.49 -0.05 2.55
C LEU A 210 17.76 -0.25 1.74
N GLU A 211 17.77 -1.18 0.81
CA GLU A 211 18.92 -1.48 -0.05
C GLU A 211 18.94 -0.70 -1.38
N SER A 212 17.96 0.19 -1.63
CA SER A 212 17.88 0.95 -2.88
C SER A 212 18.73 2.20 -2.86
N ASP A 213 19.16 2.65 -4.03
CA ASP A 213 19.92 3.90 -4.23
C ASP A 213 19.04 5.06 -4.68
N ASP A 214 17.92 4.78 -5.36
CA ASP A 214 16.92 5.75 -5.79
C ASP A 214 15.52 5.12 -5.87
N PHE A 215 14.52 5.90 -6.33
CA PHE A 215 13.14 5.46 -6.43
C PHE A 215 12.97 4.29 -7.41
N GLU A 216 13.57 4.37 -8.61
CA GLU A 216 13.43 3.33 -9.62
C GLU A 216 14.11 2.04 -9.18
N ASP A 217 15.30 2.14 -8.57
CA ASP A 217 16.02 1.00 -8.01
C ASP A 217 15.20 0.31 -6.92
N ALA A 218 14.51 1.07 -6.05
CA ALA A 218 13.62 0.51 -5.05
C ALA A 218 12.48 -0.32 -5.68
N ILE A 219 11.82 0.23 -6.71
CA ILE A 219 10.75 -0.47 -7.44
C ILE A 219 11.29 -1.72 -8.15
N ARG A 220 12.44 -1.62 -8.82
CA ARG A 220 13.07 -2.76 -9.50
C ARG A 220 13.42 -3.89 -8.55
N LYS A 221 13.93 -3.56 -7.37
CA LYS A 221 14.21 -4.54 -6.32
C LYS A 221 12.92 -5.21 -5.83
N ALA A 222 11.87 -4.44 -5.55
CA ALA A 222 10.60 -4.98 -5.08
C ALA A 222 9.97 -5.95 -6.10
N VAL A 223 9.80 -5.53 -7.35
CA VAL A 223 9.18 -6.34 -8.39
C VAL A 223 10.02 -7.58 -8.72
N SER A 224 11.34 -7.45 -8.83
CA SER A 224 12.20 -8.58 -9.16
C SER A 224 12.40 -9.60 -8.02
N MET A 225 11.88 -9.35 -6.82
CA MET A 225 11.75 -10.43 -5.83
C MET A 225 10.68 -11.45 -6.24
N GLY A 226 9.76 -11.08 -7.14
CA GLY A 226 8.60 -11.91 -7.50
C GLY A 226 7.56 -11.94 -6.39
N GLY A 227 6.72 -12.98 -6.36
CA GLY A 227 5.60 -13.07 -5.42
C GLY A 227 4.48 -12.10 -5.77
N ASP A 228 3.88 -11.49 -4.76
CA ASP A 228 2.85 -10.45 -4.85
C ASP A 228 3.53 -9.10 -5.19
N SER A 229 3.96 -8.97 -6.45
CA SER A 229 4.93 -7.97 -6.87
C SER A 229 4.37 -6.55 -6.97
N ASP A 230 3.09 -6.40 -7.26
CA ASP A 230 2.39 -5.10 -7.24
C ASP A 230 2.28 -4.58 -5.80
N THR A 231 1.86 -5.41 -4.84
CA THR A 231 1.81 -5.04 -3.43
C THR A 231 3.21 -4.77 -2.84
N LEU A 232 4.20 -5.61 -3.15
CA LEU A 232 5.59 -5.33 -2.74
C LEU A 232 6.06 -3.96 -3.24
N ALA A 233 5.85 -3.68 -4.54
CA ALA A 233 6.25 -2.43 -5.15
C ALA A 233 5.38 -1.25 -4.69
N CYS A 234 4.09 -1.45 -4.40
CA CYS A 234 3.21 -0.45 -3.81
C CYS A 234 3.74 0.04 -2.46
N ILE A 235 4.02 -0.87 -1.53
CA ILE A 235 4.56 -0.54 -0.22
C ILE A 235 5.92 0.14 -0.35
N THR A 236 6.84 -0.47 -1.11
CA THR A 236 8.19 0.05 -1.36
C THR A 236 8.16 1.44 -1.98
N GLY A 237 7.34 1.66 -3.00
CA GLY A 237 7.20 2.93 -3.71
C GLY A 237 6.66 4.05 -2.82
N GLY A 238 5.73 3.72 -1.93
CA GLY A 238 5.23 4.67 -0.92
C GLY A 238 6.32 5.19 0.00
N ILE A 239 7.23 4.31 0.45
CA ILE A 239 8.36 4.66 1.32
C ILE A 239 9.45 5.40 0.52
N ALA A 240 9.80 4.89 -0.67
CA ALA A 240 10.84 5.45 -1.54
C ALA A 240 10.52 6.89 -1.97
N GLU A 241 9.26 7.18 -2.37
CA GLU A 241 8.81 8.55 -2.68
C GLU A 241 9.06 9.50 -1.51
N ALA A 242 8.71 9.08 -0.30
CA ALA A 242 8.88 9.88 0.91
C ALA A 242 10.35 10.14 1.23
N TYR A 243 11.20 9.15 1.02
CA TYR A 243 12.63 9.22 1.32
C TYR A 243 13.40 10.02 0.28
N TYR A 244 13.22 9.71 -1.01
CA TYR A 244 13.93 10.36 -2.13
C TYR A 244 13.32 11.70 -2.54
N LYS A 245 12.20 12.10 -1.89
CA LYS A 245 11.53 13.40 -2.11
C LYS A 245 11.02 13.58 -3.53
N GLY A 246 10.54 12.52 -4.15
CA GLY A 246 9.94 12.58 -5.48
C GLY A 246 10.04 11.25 -6.23
N ILE A 247 9.51 11.29 -7.44
CA ILE A 247 9.43 10.18 -8.38
C ILE A 247 10.08 10.64 -9.69
N PRO A 248 10.88 9.81 -10.39
CA PRO A 248 11.39 10.16 -11.72
C PRO A 248 10.27 10.55 -12.68
N ASN A 249 10.44 11.66 -13.42
CA ASN A 249 9.38 12.22 -14.28
C ASN A 249 8.85 11.21 -15.31
N HIS A 250 9.68 10.35 -15.86
CA HIS A 250 9.25 9.35 -16.85
C HIS A 250 8.31 8.31 -16.21
N ILE A 251 8.54 7.91 -14.94
CA ILE A 251 7.66 7.01 -14.20
C ILE A 251 6.36 7.73 -13.85
N ALA A 252 6.47 8.92 -13.23
CA ALA A 252 5.31 9.69 -12.82
C ALA A 252 4.37 9.99 -13.99
N ALA A 253 4.88 10.46 -15.12
CA ALA A 253 4.09 10.79 -16.29
C ALA A 253 3.43 9.54 -16.92
N SER A 254 4.15 8.41 -17.00
CA SER A 254 3.60 7.16 -17.51
C SER A 254 2.41 6.69 -16.67
N VAL A 255 2.59 6.60 -15.35
CA VAL A 255 1.52 6.16 -14.44
C VAL A 255 0.34 7.14 -14.45
N TRP A 256 0.64 8.45 -14.42
CA TRP A 256 -0.42 9.47 -14.49
C TRP A 256 -1.32 9.31 -15.71
N SER A 257 -0.74 8.98 -16.86
CA SER A 257 -1.50 8.76 -18.10
C SER A 257 -2.40 7.52 -18.06
N LEU A 258 -2.05 6.52 -17.24
CA LEU A 258 -2.80 5.27 -17.10
C LEU A 258 -3.95 5.38 -16.08
N LEU A 259 -3.89 6.36 -15.15
CA LEU A 259 -4.94 6.53 -14.15
C LEU A 259 -6.20 7.17 -14.73
N PRO A 260 -7.40 6.67 -14.38
CA PRO A 260 -8.66 7.37 -14.61
C PRO A 260 -8.71 8.75 -13.96
N GLU A 261 -9.51 9.65 -14.53
CA GLU A 261 -9.65 11.04 -14.06
C GLU A 261 -10.07 11.10 -12.58
N GLY A 262 -11.07 10.33 -12.16
CA GLY A 262 -11.54 10.33 -10.77
C GLY A 262 -10.46 9.91 -9.77
N LEU A 263 -9.57 8.98 -10.13
CA LEU A 263 -8.44 8.62 -9.27
C LEU A 263 -7.38 9.72 -9.22
N ARG A 264 -7.12 10.40 -10.35
CA ARG A 264 -6.20 11.57 -10.40
C ARG A 264 -6.69 12.73 -9.56
N GLU A 265 -8.00 13.01 -9.54
CA GLU A 265 -8.59 14.06 -8.72
C GLU A 265 -8.33 13.86 -7.23
N ILE A 266 -8.40 12.61 -6.74
CA ILE A 266 -8.08 12.31 -5.33
C ILE A 266 -6.59 12.58 -5.06
N VAL A 267 -5.68 12.20 -5.95
CA VAL A 267 -4.24 12.50 -5.81
C VAL A 267 -4.01 14.00 -5.72
N LEU A 268 -4.64 14.79 -6.59
CA LEU A 268 -4.54 16.26 -6.58
C LEU A 268 -5.09 16.85 -5.27
N ALA A 269 -6.26 16.40 -4.83
CA ALA A 269 -6.86 16.86 -3.58
C ALA A 269 -5.95 16.59 -2.36
N VAL A 270 -5.26 15.45 -2.32
CA VAL A 270 -4.26 15.17 -1.27
C VAL A 270 -3.07 16.13 -1.38
N SER A 271 -2.58 16.40 -2.59
CA SER A 271 -1.43 17.29 -2.79
C SER A 271 -1.72 18.73 -2.35
N GLU A 272 -2.94 19.19 -2.53
CA GLU A 272 -3.37 20.54 -2.15
C GLU A 272 -3.59 20.71 -0.64
N ASN A 273 -3.98 19.65 0.06
CA ASN A 273 -4.44 19.71 1.45
C ASN A 273 -3.47 19.12 2.48
N THR A 274 -2.31 18.64 2.07
CA THR A 274 -1.33 17.99 2.96
C THR A 274 0.11 18.43 2.67
N PRO A 275 1.06 18.14 3.57
CA PRO A 275 2.50 18.34 3.29
C PRO A 275 3.00 17.59 2.06
N TYR A 276 2.24 16.64 1.54
CA TYR A 276 2.52 15.87 0.34
C TYR A 276 2.75 16.76 -0.90
N GLY A 277 2.00 17.84 -1.04
CA GLY A 277 2.16 18.78 -2.16
C GLY A 277 3.54 19.43 -2.30
N ARG A 278 4.39 19.34 -1.27
CA ARG A 278 5.79 19.78 -1.35
C ARG A 278 6.71 18.81 -2.08
N VAL A 279 6.29 17.58 -2.25
CA VAL A 279 7.05 16.48 -2.87
C VAL A 279 6.45 16.09 -4.21
N PHE A 280 5.13 16.20 -4.33
CA PHE A 280 4.38 15.83 -5.52
C PHE A 280 4.58 16.86 -6.64
N SER A 281 5.09 16.40 -7.80
CA SER A 281 5.16 17.17 -9.04
C SER A 281 4.93 16.23 -10.22
N ILE A 282 4.06 16.62 -11.14
CA ILE A 282 3.81 15.96 -12.42
C ILE A 282 4.08 16.95 -13.54
#